data_551962f35be019fe502ab87fefda3495
#
_entry.id   551962f35be019fe502ab87fefda3495
#
_cell.length_a   1.000
_cell.length_b   1.000
_cell.length_c   1.000
_cell.angle_alpha   90.00
_cell.angle_beta   90.00
_cell.angle_gamma   90.00
#
_symmetry.space_group_name_H-M   'P 1'
#
loop_
_entity.id
_entity.type
_entity.pdbx_description
1 polymer ?
#
loop_
_entity_poly.entity_id
_entity_poly.type
_entity_poly.pdbx_seq_one_letter_code
_entity_poly.pdbx_strand_id
1 'polypeptide(L)'
;LAVSASPPPPLYGQSVIDAIDIRYSAETDRTTVVNMTNHSYFNLDGDPSKSNSDYLLTIDADAYTPVDSTFMTTGEIVSVEGTDMDFRTPTAVGARIDNDFEQLKNGKGYDHNWVLNTKGDVTRPCATLESPSTGIVLDVYTNEPGIQIYAGNFLDGTLTGKKGIVYGHRASVCLETQKYPDTPNKPEWPSALLKPGEKYDSHCIYRFSVKK
;
A
#
# COMPACT_ATOMS: atom_id res chain seq x y z
N LEU A 1 -11.29 16.37 16.31
CA LEU A 1 -10.61 16.03 15.04
C LEU A 1 -11.54 16.33 13.88
N ALA A 2 -11.17 17.24 12.98
CA ALA A 2 -11.87 17.47 11.72
C ALA A 2 -11.08 16.79 10.60
N VAL A 3 -11.72 15.93 9.82
CA VAL A 3 -11.15 15.24 8.68
C VAL A 3 -11.91 15.67 7.43
N SER A 4 -11.21 16.12 6.41
CA SER A 4 -11.82 16.39 5.10
C SER A 4 -11.08 15.67 3.99
N ALA A 5 -11.82 15.03 3.09
CA ALA A 5 -11.33 14.59 1.80
C ALA A 5 -11.85 15.58 0.75
N SER A 6 -10.96 16.26 0.03
CA SER A 6 -11.33 17.19 -1.02
C SER A 6 -10.90 16.61 -2.37
N PRO A 7 -11.71 16.76 -3.44
CA PRO A 7 -11.21 16.48 -4.77
C PRO A 7 -10.08 17.47 -5.11
N PRO A 8 -9.04 17.04 -5.84
CA PRO A 8 -7.93 17.90 -6.21
C PRO A 8 -8.43 19.05 -7.12
N PRO A 9 -7.75 20.22 -7.08
CA PRO A 9 -7.94 21.20 -8.12
C PRO A 9 -7.52 20.59 -9.47
N PRO A 10 -8.22 20.91 -10.55
CA PRO A 10 -7.85 20.40 -11.88
C PRO A 10 -6.40 20.81 -12.18
N LEU A 11 -5.57 19.83 -12.51
CA LEU A 11 -4.22 20.08 -13.02
C LEU A 11 -4.39 20.67 -14.41
N TYR A 12 -4.18 21.98 -14.53
CA TYR A 12 -4.21 22.68 -15.81
C TYR A 12 -3.11 22.11 -16.72
N GLY A 13 -3.52 21.44 -17.80
CA GLY A 13 -2.66 21.09 -18.94
C GLY A 13 -2.39 19.60 -19.21
N GLN A 14 -2.83 18.68 -18.37
CA GLN A 14 -2.86 17.25 -18.72
C GLN A 14 -4.21 16.66 -18.32
N SER A 15 -4.87 16.01 -19.28
CA SER A 15 -6.05 15.21 -19.00
C SER A 15 -5.63 13.98 -18.18
N VAL A 16 -5.63 14.10 -16.86
CA VAL A 16 -5.49 12.94 -15.96
C VAL A 16 -6.86 12.29 -15.88
N ILE A 17 -7.23 11.55 -16.93
CA ILE A 17 -8.54 10.92 -17.03
C ILE A 17 -8.56 9.58 -16.25
N ASP A 18 -7.37 9.00 -15.92
CA ASP A 18 -7.24 7.64 -15.42
C ASP A 18 -6.54 7.58 -14.03
N ALA A 19 -6.86 8.51 -13.13
CA ALA A 19 -6.30 8.51 -11.80
C ALA A 19 -7.35 8.78 -10.72
N ILE A 20 -7.12 8.20 -9.52
CA ILE A 20 -7.81 8.53 -8.28
C ILE A 20 -6.81 9.29 -7.42
N ASP A 21 -7.06 10.57 -7.18
CA ASP A 21 -6.25 11.45 -6.32
C ASP A 21 -6.96 11.59 -4.96
N ILE A 22 -6.31 11.17 -3.89
CA ILE A 22 -6.87 11.13 -2.53
C ILE A 22 -6.01 12.01 -1.63
N ARG A 23 -6.64 13.01 -1.01
CA ARG A 23 -6.00 13.89 -0.04
C ARG A 23 -6.69 13.81 1.29
N TYR A 24 -5.90 13.59 2.33
CA TYR A 24 -6.36 13.62 3.70
C TYR A 24 -5.81 14.85 4.39
N SER A 25 -6.66 15.58 5.10
CA SER A 25 -6.21 16.64 6.00
C SER A 25 -6.91 16.53 7.34
N ALA A 26 -6.18 16.86 8.41
CA ALA A 26 -6.72 16.87 9.75
C ALA A 26 -6.07 17.97 10.60
N GLU A 27 -6.84 18.49 11.54
CA GLU A 27 -6.43 19.42 12.60
C GLU A 27 -6.96 18.92 13.94
N THR A 28 -6.34 19.32 15.04
CA THR A 28 -6.71 18.86 16.37
C THR A 28 -6.59 19.97 17.40
N ASP A 29 -7.41 19.91 18.45
CA ASP A 29 -7.36 20.75 19.65
C ASP A 29 -6.49 20.15 20.76
N ARG A 30 -6.09 18.88 20.63
CA ARG A 30 -5.21 18.16 21.58
C ARG A 30 -4.26 17.26 20.81
N THR A 31 -3.05 17.04 21.34
CA THR A 31 -2.11 16.07 20.75
C THR A 31 -2.78 14.72 20.59
N THR A 32 -2.75 14.18 19.38
CA THR A 32 -3.35 12.90 19.04
C THR A 32 -2.50 12.18 17.99
N VAL A 33 -2.86 10.93 17.65
CA VAL A 33 -2.26 10.14 16.59
C VAL A 33 -3.15 10.18 15.37
N VAL A 34 -2.58 10.45 14.19
CA VAL A 34 -3.29 10.40 12.90
C VAL A 34 -2.39 9.67 11.89
N ASN A 35 -2.92 8.58 11.34
CA ASN A 35 -2.29 7.83 10.26
C ASN A 35 -3.39 7.25 9.39
N MET A 36 -3.76 7.98 8.33
CA MET A 36 -4.85 7.61 7.43
C MET A 36 -4.31 6.98 6.16
N THR A 37 -4.98 5.93 5.69
CA THR A 37 -4.67 5.27 4.44
C THR A 37 -5.94 4.94 3.66
N ASN A 38 -5.79 4.53 2.40
CA ASN A 38 -6.85 3.94 1.59
C ASN A 38 -6.63 2.43 1.51
N HIS A 39 -7.62 1.65 1.94
CA HIS A 39 -7.56 0.18 1.95
C HIS A 39 -8.41 -0.42 0.81
N SER A 40 -8.23 0.11 -0.41
CA SER A 40 -8.89 -0.46 -1.59
C SER A 40 -8.26 -1.78 -2.00
N TYR A 41 -9.13 -2.75 -2.28
CA TYR A 41 -8.75 -4.06 -2.80
C TYR A 41 -8.72 -4.00 -4.33
N PHE A 42 -7.52 -3.93 -4.91
CA PHE A 42 -7.35 -3.85 -6.36
C PHE A 42 -7.31 -5.23 -6.98
N ASN A 43 -8.18 -5.46 -7.99
CA ASN A 43 -8.15 -6.59 -8.88
C ASN A 43 -8.10 -6.06 -10.31
N LEU A 44 -6.94 -6.16 -10.93
CA LEU A 44 -6.68 -5.57 -12.26
C LEU A 44 -7.21 -6.44 -13.42
N ASP A 45 -7.68 -7.65 -13.11
CA ASP A 45 -8.31 -8.54 -14.11
C ASP A 45 -9.82 -8.31 -14.22
N GLY A 46 -10.42 -7.58 -13.27
CA GLY A 46 -11.87 -7.40 -13.18
C GLY A 46 -12.62 -8.67 -12.78
N ASP A 47 -11.91 -9.69 -12.34
CA ASP A 47 -12.46 -10.99 -11.93
C ASP A 47 -11.94 -11.37 -10.53
N PRO A 48 -12.64 -10.98 -9.44
CA PRO A 48 -12.22 -11.24 -8.07
C PRO A 48 -12.39 -12.69 -7.62
N SER A 49 -12.78 -13.61 -8.50
CA SER A 49 -12.71 -15.04 -8.26
C SER A 49 -11.30 -15.61 -8.52
N LYS A 50 -10.42 -14.85 -9.21
CA LYS A 50 -9.06 -15.25 -9.51
C LYS A 50 -8.07 -14.70 -8.51
N SER A 51 -6.97 -15.43 -8.31
CA SER A 51 -5.84 -14.99 -7.48
C SER A 51 -5.05 -13.86 -8.15
N ASN A 52 -4.45 -13.01 -7.34
CA ASN A 52 -3.49 -11.98 -7.76
C ASN A 52 -2.05 -12.51 -7.99
N SER A 53 -1.86 -13.83 -7.93
CA SER A 53 -0.52 -14.45 -7.90
C SER A 53 0.37 -14.07 -9.08
N ASP A 54 -0.22 -13.83 -10.26
CA ASP A 54 0.51 -13.49 -11.49
C ASP A 54 0.77 -11.98 -11.64
N TYR A 55 0.21 -11.13 -10.76
CA TYR A 55 0.43 -9.69 -10.83
C TYR A 55 1.90 -9.36 -10.54
N LEU A 56 2.48 -8.53 -11.40
CA LEU A 56 3.84 -8.04 -11.21
C LEU A 56 3.83 -6.83 -10.29
N LEU A 57 4.51 -6.96 -9.16
CA LEU A 57 4.69 -5.88 -8.19
C LEU A 57 6.11 -5.34 -8.26
N THR A 58 6.24 -4.02 -8.24
CA THR A 58 7.51 -3.31 -8.06
C THR A 58 7.34 -2.29 -6.95
N ILE A 59 8.32 -2.18 -6.05
CA ILE A 59 8.31 -1.20 -4.94
C ILE A 59 9.66 -0.48 -4.90
N ASP A 60 9.65 0.85 -4.94
CA ASP A 60 10.86 1.67 -4.75
C ASP A 60 11.20 1.76 -3.25
N ALA A 61 11.72 0.66 -2.72
CA ALA A 61 12.10 0.51 -1.31
C ALA A 61 13.26 -0.47 -1.14
N ASP A 62 14.28 -0.07 -0.38
CA ASP A 62 15.43 -0.91 -0.04
C ASP A 62 15.25 -1.63 1.31
N ALA A 63 14.18 -1.31 2.04
CA ALA A 63 13.94 -1.87 3.37
C ALA A 63 12.43 -2.02 3.66
N TYR A 64 12.12 -2.79 4.68
CA TYR A 64 10.77 -2.99 5.23
C TYR A 64 10.82 -3.02 6.75
N THR A 65 9.65 -2.90 7.40
CA THR A 65 9.51 -3.07 8.85
C THR A 65 9.01 -4.49 9.15
N PRO A 66 9.83 -5.37 9.76
CA PRO A 66 9.43 -6.72 10.07
C PRO A 66 8.37 -6.78 11.17
N VAL A 67 7.57 -7.85 11.15
CA VAL A 67 6.56 -8.15 12.17
C VAL A 67 6.89 -9.45 12.91
N ASP A 68 6.47 -9.52 14.16
CA ASP A 68 6.54 -10.74 14.96
C ASP A 68 5.32 -11.66 14.67
N SER A 69 5.26 -12.81 15.36
CA SER A 69 4.17 -13.78 15.21
C SER A 69 2.79 -13.27 15.64
N THR A 70 2.71 -12.11 16.28
CA THR A 70 1.46 -11.42 16.68
C THR A 70 1.08 -10.28 15.73
N PHE A 71 1.77 -10.13 14.62
CA PHE A 71 1.63 -9.03 13.64
C PHE A 71 2.07 -7.65 14.14
N MET A 72 2.77 -7.58 15.26
CA MET A 72 3.34 -6.33 15.74
C MET A 72 4.70 -6.08 15.12
N THR A 73 4.97 -4.82 14.73
CA THR A 73 6.28 -4.43 14.22
C THR A 73 7.36 -4.58 15.31
N THR A 74 8.50 -5.16 14.94
CA THR A 74 9.61 -5.38 15.90
C THR A 74 10.34 -4.09 16.28
N GLY A 75 10.19 -3.02 15.50
CA GLY A 75 10.92 -1.76 15.67
C GLY A 75 12.15 -1.65 14.76
N GLU A 76 12.48 -2.71 14.06
CA GLU A 76 13.60 -2.74 13.13
C GLU A 76 13.21 -2.21 11.74
N ILE A 77 14.21 -1.76 10.99
CA ILE A 77 14.12 -1.52 9.55
C ILE A 77 15.17 -2.43 8.91
N VAL A 78 14.72 -3.41 8.13
CA VAL A 78 15.56 -4.49 7.58
C VAL A 78 15.64 -4.39 6.07
N SER A 79 16.83 -4.63 5.50
CA SER A 79 17.02 -4.64 4.04
C SER A 79 16.16 -5.72 3.37
N VAL A 80 15.60 -5.37 2.21
CA VAL A 80 14.92 -6.35 1.34
C VAL A 80 15.89 -7.23 0.58
N GLU A 81 17.15 -6.80 0.43
CA GLU A 81 18.14 -7.46 -0.43
C GLU A 81 18.38 -8.91 -0.04
N GLY A 82 18.25 -9.80 -1.02
CA GLY A 82 18.44 -11.24 -0.81
C GLY A 82 17.31 -11.92 -0.03
N THR A 83 16.17 -11.25 0.20
CA THR A 83 15.01 -11.78 0.91
C THR A 83 13.80 -11.95 -0.02
N ASP A 84 12.78 -12.66 0.45
CA ASP A 84 11.50 -12.77 -0.25
C ASP A 84 10.69 -11.45 -0.29
N MET A 85 11.15 -10.42 0.45
CA MET A 85 10.55 -9.08 0.46
C MET A 85 11.10 -8.16 -0.63
N ASP A 86 12.02 -8.61 -1.50
CA ASP A 86 12.66 -7.79 -2.52
C ASP A 86 11.79 -7.64 -3.78
N PHE A 87 11.07 -6.53 -3.87
CA PHE A 87 10.28 -6.11 -5.03
C PHE A 87 10.89 -4.91 -5.77
N ARG A 88 12.18 -4.66 -5.66
CA ARG A 88 12.86 -3.57 -6.39
C ARG A 88 12.85 -3.78 -7.91
N THR A 89 12.57 -4.98 -8.36
CA THR A 89 12.34 -5.32 -9.77
C THR A 89 10.97 -6.00 -9.94
N PRO A 90 10.32 -5.88 -11.11
CA PRO A 90 9.02 -6.50 -11.34
C PRO A 90 9.04 -7.99 -11.01
N THR A 91 8.27 -8.39 -10.00
CA THR A 91 8.23 -9.76 -9.50
C THR A 91 6.78 -10.17 -9.28
N ALA A 92 6.41 -11.37 -9.73
CA ALA A 92 5.06 -11.88 -9.51
C ALA A 92 4.77 -12.04 -8.01
N VAL A 93 3.62 -11.55 -7.55
CA VAL A 93 3.22 -11.58 -6.14
C VAL A 93 3.25 -13.01 -5.61
N GLY A 94 2.78 -13.98 -6.40
CA GLY A 94 2.75 -15.38 -6.03
C GLY A 94 4.10 -16.10 -6.09
N ALA A 95 5.15 -15.50 -6.69
CA ALA A 95 6.40 -16.22 -6.94
C ALA A 95 7.10 -16.72 -5.67
N ARG A 96 6.94 -16.00 -4.56
CA ARG A 96 7.66 -16.29 -3.30
C ARG A 96 6.74 -16.26 -2.07
N ILE A 97 5.45 -15.92 -2.24
CA ILE A 97 4.52 -15.63 -1.13
C ILE A 97 4.33 -16.82 -0.17
N ASP A 98 4.57 -18.04 -0.62
CA ASP A 98 4.46 -19.26 0.17
C ASP A 98 5.81 -19.88 0.56
N ASN A 99 6.91 -19.13 0.38
CA ASN A 99 8.23 -19.60 0.77
C ASN A 99 8.36 -19.77 2.29
N ASP A 100 9.31 -20.63 2.69
CA ASP A 100 9.64 -20.88 4.10
C ASP A 100 10.48 -19.72 4.68
N PHE A 101 9.88 -18.53 4.70
CA PHE A 101 10.45 -17.30 5.24
C PHE A 101 9.62 -16.82 6.43
N GLU A 102 10.28 -16.46 7.53
CA GLU A 102 9.60 -16.11 8.80
C GLU A 102 8.53 -15.02 8.62
N GLN A 103 8.84 -13.97 7.88
CA GLN A 103 7.91 -12.86 7.67
C GLN A 103 6.65 -13.31 6.90
N LEU A 104 6.81 -14.15 5.91
CA LEU A 104 5.66 -14.71 5.17
C LEU A 104 4.81 -15.64 6.03
N LYS A 105 5.43 -16.37 6.96
CA LYS A 105 4.68 -17.16 7.96
C LYS A 105 3.91 -16.26 8.92
N ASN A 106 4.55 -15.23 9.45
CA ASN A 106 3.93 -14.27 10.37
C ASN A 106 2.76 -13.56 9.68
N GLY A 107 2.93 -13.07 8.43
CA GLY A 107 1.92 -12.37 7.65
C GLY A 107 0.92 -13.27 6.92
N LYS A 108 1.10 -14.60 6.96
CA LYS A 108 0.36 -15.57 6.12
C LYS A 108 0.44 -15.25 4.63
N GLY A 109 1.54 -14.67 4.22
CA GLY A 109 1.84 -14.06 2.94
C GLY A 109 2.32 -12.62 3.11
N TYR A 110 2.20 -11.78 2.08
CA TYR A 110 2.55 -10.38 2.21
C TYR A 110 1.45 -9.60 2.93
N ASP A 111 1.81 -9.01 4.05
CA ASP A 111 1.05 -8.03 4.84
C ASP A 111 2.03 -7.21 5.67
N HIS A 112 2.86 -6.42 4.97
CA HIS A 112 4.00 -5.73 5.55
C HIS A 112 4.11 -4.31 5.02
N ASN A 113 4.84 -3.48 5.75
CA ASN A 113 5.14 -2.10 5.36
C ASN A 113 6.56 -2.01 4.77
N TRP A 114 6.68 -1.46 3.57
CA TRP A 114 7.96 -1.10 2.93
C TRP A 114 8.31 0.36 3.21
N VAL A 115 9.60 0.61 3.44
CA VAL A 115 10.19 1.92 3.67
C VAL A 115 10.54 2.54 2.34
N LEU A 116 9.81 3.57 1.93
CA LEU A 116 9.88 4.14 0.58
C LEU A 116 11.13 5.01 0.36
N ASN A 117 11.80 4.80 -0.76
CA ASN A 117 12.94 5.59 -1.20
C ASN A 117 12.52 6.95 -1.81
N THR A 118 11.24 7.13 -2.13
CA THR A 118 10.71 8.37 -2.73
C THR A 118 10.76 9.56 -1.79
N LYS A 119 10.81 9.32 -0.46
CA LYS A 119 10.90 10.37 0.57
C LYS A 119 9.85 11.47 0.43
N GLY A 120 8.63 11.09 0.04
CA GLY A 120 7.51 12.01 -0.13
C GLY A 120 7.43 12.71 -1.48
N ASP A 121 8.28 12.34 -2.44
CA ASP A 121 8.21 12.87 -3.82
C ASP A 121 7.05 12.23 -4.59
N VAL A 122 5.96 12.99 -4.72
CA VAL A 122 4.74 12.57 -5.43
C VAL A 122 4.85 12.65 -6.97
N THR A 123 6.02 13.01 -7.52
CA THR A 123 6.22 13.11 -8.97
C THR A 123 6.71 11.81 -9.60
N ARG A 124 7.13 10.85 -8.79
CA ARG A 124 7.56 9.51 -9.23
C ARG A 124 6.83 8.42 -8.46
N PRO A 125 6.53 7.28 -9.11
CA PRO A 125 5.81 6.20 -8.45
C PRO A 125 6.64 5.58 -7.33
N CYS A 126 5.99 5.28 -6.20
CA CYS A 126 6.59 4.53 -5.10
C CYS A 126 6.35 3.02 -5.23
N ALA A 127 5.30 2.62 -5.93
CA ALA A 127 5.00 1.24 -6.26
C ALA A 127 4.24 1.15 -7.59
N THR A 128 4.37 0.01 -8.26
CA THR A 128 3.64 -0.30 -9.50
C THR A 128 3.10 -1.73 -9.40
N LEU A 129 1.82 -1.91 -9.69
CA LEU A 129 1.16 -3.21 -9.83
C LEU A 129 0.68 -3.38 -11.28
N GLU A 130 1.03 -4.49 -11.92
CA GLU A 130 0.67 -4.78 -13.31
C GLU A 130 -0.04 -6.14 -13.39
N SER A 131 -1.13 -6.22 -14.15
CA SER A 131 -1.72 -7.48 -14.57
C SER A 131 -1.17 -7.87 -15.95
N PRO A 132 -0.41 -8.96 -16.07
CA PRO A 132 0.03 -9.45 -17.37
C PRO A 132 -1.11 -9.89 -18.29
N SER A 133 -2.26 -10.27 -17.70
CA SER A 133 -3.39 -10.79 -18.48
C SER A 133 -4.20 -9.69 -19.19
N THR A 134 -4.35 -8.53 -18.55
CA THR A 134 -5.12 -7.39 -19.08
C THR A 134 -4.25 -6.26 -19.61
N GLY A 135 -2.97 -6.23 -19.21
CA GLY A 135 -2.05 -5.12 -19.46
C GLY A 135 -2.35 -3.89 -18.60
N ILE A 136 -3.32 -3.96 -17.67
CA ILE A 136 -3.61 -2.85 -16.76
C ILE A 136 -2.45 -2.66 -15.79
N VAL A 137 -2.00 -1.41 -15.66
CA VAL A 137 -0.94 -0.96 -14.76
C VAL A 137 -1.52 0.04 -13.79
N LEU A 138 -1.21 -0.13 -12.52
CA LEU A 138 -1.52 0.79 -11.42
C LEU A 138 -0.22 1.32 -10.83
N ASP A 139 0.07 2.60 -11.05
CA ASP A 139 1.16 3.32 -10.40
C ASP A 139 0.66 4.05 -9.15
N VAL A 140 1.37 3.92 -8.05
CA VAL A 140 1.06 4.58 -6.77
C VAL A 140 2.06 5.69 -6.49
N TYR A 141 1.57 6.87 -6.12
CA TYR A 141 2.37 8.02 -5.73
C TYR A 141 1.92 8.49 -4.35
N THR A 142 2.87 8.93 -3.50
CA THR A 142 2.52 9.38 -2.16
C THR A 142 3.56 10.31 -1.56
N ASN A 143 3.12 11.17 -0.63
CA ASN A 143 4.01 11.91 0.26
C ASN A 143 4.27 11.17 1.59
N GLU A 144 3.70 9.97 1.77
CA GLU A 144 3.93 9.17 2.97
C GLU A 144 5.26 8.41 2.90
N PRO A 145 5.87 8.09 4.07
CA PRO A 145 7.18 7.43 4.13
C PRO A 145 7.12 5.92 3.87
N GLY A 146 5.96 5.31 3.91
CA GLY A 146 5.79 3.86 3.78
C GLY A 146 4.58 3.47 2.96
N ILE A 147 4.59 2.20 2.56
CA ILE A 147 3.46 1.54 1.90
C ILE A 147 3.27 0.14 2.47
N GLN A 148 2.05 -0.16 2.94
CA GLN A 148 1.64 -1.53 3.27
C GLN A 148 1.20 -2.22 1.99
N ILE A 149 1.71 -3.42 1.77
CA ILE A 149 1.21 -4.32 0.73
C ILE A 149 0.52 -5.49 1.40
N TYR A 150 -0.78 -5.61 1.16
CA TYR A 150 -1.57 -6.74 1.63
C TYR A 150 -2.09 -7.53 0.43
N ALA A 151 -1.71 -8.80 0.37
CA ALA A 151 -1.99 -9.65 -0.78
C ALA A 151 -3.35 -10.40 -0.70
N GLY A 152 -4.26 -9.97 0.17
CA GLY A 152 -5.58 -10.61 0.31
C GLY A 152 -5.54 -11.97 1.01
N ASN A 153 -4.57 -12.20 1.89
CA ASN A 153 -4.30 -13.49 2.54
C ASN A 153 -5.47 -14.03 3.38
N PHE A 154 -6.33 -13.14 3.88
CA PHE A 154 -7.49 -13.50 4.73
C PHE A 154 -8.82 -13.57 3.96
N LEU A 155 -8.81 -13.34 2.64
CA LEU A 155 -9.96 -13.65 1.80
C LEU A 155 -10.05 -15.15 1.64
N ASP A 156 -11.17 -15.76 2.06
CA ASP A 156 -11.32 -17.23 2.21
C ASP A 156 -12.49 -17.81 1.41
N GLY A 157 -13.15 -16.99 0.59
CA GLY A 157 -14.31 -17.40 -0.19
C GLY A 157 -15.63 -17.35 0.58
N THR A 158 -15.66 -16.86 1.82
CA THR A 158 -16.91 -16.71 2.60
C THR A 158 -17.63 -15.39 2.32
N LEU A 159 -16.91 -14.38 1.79
CA LEU A 159 -17.48 -13.08 1.49
C LEU A 159 -18.00 -13.01 0.07
N THR A 160 -19.28 -12.64 -0.07
CA THR A 160 -19.92 -12.37 -1.36
C THR A 160 -20.09 -10.86 -1.52
N GLY A 161 -19.47 -10.33 -2.55
CA GLY A 161 -19.49 -8.90 -2.85
C GLY A 161 -20.60 -8.51 -3.82
N LYS A 162 -20.38 -7.36 -4.49
CA LYS A 162 -21.31 -6.84 -5.51
C LYS A 162 -21.51 -7.87 -6.63
N LYS A 163 -22.72 -7.91 -7.19
CA LYS A 163 -23.12 -8.83 -8.28
C LYS A 163 -23.07 -10.32 -7.89
N GLY A 164 -23.04 -10.66 -6.60
CA GLY A 164 -22.97 -12.04 -6.14
C GLY A 164 -21.62 -12.71 -6.35
N ILE A 165 -20.55 -11.94 -6.55
CA ILE A 165 -19.20 -12.48 -6.76
C ILE A 165 -18.58 -12.84 -5.41
N VAL A 166 -18.10 -14.07 -5.29
CA VAL A 166 -17.38 -14.56 -4.11
C VAL A 166 -15.92 -14.14 -4.22
N TYR A 167 -15.38 -13.55 -3.14
CA TYR A 167 -13.97 -13.13 -3.08
C TYR A 167 -13.11 -14.31 -2.61
N GLY A 168 -12.33 -14.85 -3.55
CA GLY A 168 -11.44 -15.98 -3.29
C GLY A 168 -10.15 -15.57 -2.57
N HIS A 169 -9.40 -16.57 -2.11
CA HIS A 169 -8.10 -16.37 -1.48
C HIS A 169 -7.15 -15.62 -2.42
N ARG A 170 -6.56 -14.53 -1.91
CA ARG A 170 -5.64 -13.66 -2.68
C ARG A 170 -6.25 -13.12 -3.97
N ALA A 171 -7.52 -12.75 -3.95
CA ALA A 171 -8.23 -12.24 -5.12
C ALA A 171 -7.90 -10.77 -5.45
N SER A 172 -7.13 -10.10 -4.62
CA SER A 172 -6.80 -8.67 -4.77
C SER A 172 -5.55 -8.29 -4.01
N VAL A 173 -4.99 -7.11 -4.33
CA VAL A 173 -3.87 -6.50 -3.61
C VAL A 173 -4.30 -5.14 -3.08
N CYS A 174 -3.97 -4.85 -1.81
CA CYS A 174 -4.09 -3.52 -1.23
C CYS A 174 -2.71 -2.84 -1.23
N LEU A 175 -2.69 -1.56 -1.60
CA LEU A 175 -1.50 -0.72 -1.66
C LEU A 175 -1.77 0.53 -0.81
N GLU A 176 -1.35 0.50 0.45
CA GLU A 176 -1.80 1.41 1.50
C GLU A 176 -0.67 2.33 1.91
N THR A 177 -0.66 3.55 1.36
CA THR A 177 0.38 4.54 1.69
C THR A 177 0.13 5.12 3.08
N GLN A 178 1.18 5.18 3.93
CA GLN A 178 1.02 5.46 5.35
C GLN A 178 2.35 5.79 6.05
N LYS A 179 2.27 6.24 7.30
CA LYS A 179 3.38 6.12 8.25
C LYS A 179 3.45 4.68 8.75
N TYR A 180 4.64 4.25 9.16
CA TYR A 180 4.85 2.84 9.55
C TYR A 180 3.92 2.43 10.70
N PRO A 181 3.35 1.20 10.66
CA PRO A 181 2.53 0.68 11.75
C PRO A 181 3.27 0.72 13.08
N ASP A 182 2.57 1.08 14.17
CA ASP A 182 3.11 1.23 15.53
C ASP A 182 4.11 2.39 15.72
N THR A 183 4.19 3.33 14.77
CA THR A 183 5.11 4.49 14.87
C THR A 183 4.95 5.33 16.14
N PRO A 184 3.78 5.42 16.83
CA PRO A 184 3.69 6.11 18.12
C PRO A 184 4.57 5.53 19.23
N ASN A 185 4.90 4.24 19.15
CA ASN A 185 5.77 3.53 20.10
C ASN A 185 7.22 3.42 19.60
N LYS A 186 7.55 4.02 18.45
CA LYS A 186 8.85 3.99 17.80
C LYS A 186 9.32 5.43 17.54
N PRO A 187 9.87 6.13 18.53
CA PRO A 187 10.19 7.57 18.41
C PRO A 187 11.22 7.90 17.33
N GLU A 188 12.01 6.92 16.89
CA GLU A 188 12.98 7.03 15.80
C GLU A 188 12.35 6.97 14.40
N TRP A 189 11.08 6.57 14.31
CA TRP A 189 10.34 6.48 13.05
C TRP A 189 9.61 7.78 12.73
N PRO A 190 9.19 7.99 11.45
CA PRO A 190 8.37 9.14 11.09
C PRO A 190 7.12 9.25 11.94
N SER A 191 6.96 10.35 12.67
CA SER A 191 5.91 10.53 13.69
C SER A 191 4.51 10.59 13.08
N ALA A 192 3.57 9.90 13.72
CA ALA A 192 2.12 10.03 13.47
C ALA A 192 1.43 10.97 14.47
N LEU A 193 2.18 11.67 15.33
CA LEU A 193 1.62 12.65 16.26
C LEU A 193 1.19 13.91 15.51
N LEU A 194 0.00 14.39 15.82
CA LEU A 194 -0.52 15.68 15.38
C LEU A 194 -0.78 16.53 16.63
N LYS A 195 -0.22 17.74 16.66
CA LYS A 195 -0.36 18.68 17.77
C LYS A 195 -1.31 19.82 17.40
N PRO A 196 -1.91 20.52 18.40
CA PRO A 196 -2.64 21.76 18.13
C PRO A 196 -1.82 22.77 17.34
N GLY A 197 -2.43 23.32 16.28
CA GLY A 197 -1.77 24.24 15.37
C GLY A 197 -0.98 23.61 14.23
N GLU A 198 -0.77 22.30 14.24
CA GLU A 198 -0.22 21.54 13.11
C GLU A 198 -1.36 21.06 12.20
N LYS A 199 -1.04 20.85 10.92
CA LYS A 199 -1.94 20.26 9.95
C LYS A 199 -1.39 18.93 9.48
N TYR A 200 -2.20 17.87 9.60
CA TYR A 200 -1.94 16.62 8.90
C TYR A 200 -2.28 16.80 7.42
N ASP A 201 -1.38 16.39 6.54
CA ASP A 201 -1.55 16.40 5.09
C ASP A 201 -0.95 15.11 4.51
N SER A 202 -1.81 14.25 3.99
CA SER A 202 -1.42 13.00 3.34
C SER A 202 -2.03 12.94 1.95
N HIS A 203 -1.22 12.53 0.98
CA HIS A 203 -1.57 12.50 -0.42
C HIS A 203 -1.22 11.14 -1.03
N CYS A 204 -2.20 10.50 -1.63
CA CYS A 204 -2.05 9.26 -2.38
C CYS A 204 -2.71 9.39 -3.75
N ILE A 205 -2.00 9.01 -4.81
CA ILE A 205 -2.52 8.98 -6.17
C ILE A 205 -2.40 7.55 -6.70
N TYR A 206 -3.49 6.99 -7.17
CA TYR A 206 -3.56 5.76 -7.94
C TYR A 206 -3.77 6.12 -9.41
N ARG A 207 -2.75 5.95 -10.24
CA ARG A 207 -2.82 6.24 -11.67
C ARG A 207 -2.87 4.94 -12.46
N PHE A 208 -3.88 4.82 -13.31
CA PHE A 208 -4.07 3.66 -14.17
C PHE A 208 -3.59 3.94 -15.59
N SER A 209 -3.03 2.91 -16.20
CA SER A 209 -2.66 2.90 -17.62
C SER A 209 -2.78 1.50 -18.19
N VAL A 210 -2.60 1.36 -19.49
CA VAL A 210 -2.59 0.06 -20.17
C VAL A 210 -1.30 -0.07 -20.96
N LYS A 211 -0.55 -1.13 -20.68
CA LYS A 211 0.62 -1.54 -21.45
C LYS A 211 0.16 -2.11 -22.79
N LYS A 212 0.71 -1.59 -23.88
CA LYS A 212 0.41 -2.05 -25.24
C LYS A 212 1.31 -3.21 -25.63
#